data_8311802db5a87559b4356c1e5192fcb5
#
_entry.id   8311802db5a87559b4356c1e5192fcb5
#
_cell.length_a   1.000
_cell.length_b   1.000
_cell.length_c   1.000
_cell.angle_alpha   90.00
_cell.angle_beta   90.00
_cell.angle_gamma   90.00
#
_symmetry.space_group_name_H-M   'P 1'
#
loop_
_entity.id
_entity.type
_entity.pdbx_description
1 polymer ?
#
loop_
_entity_poly.entity_id
_entity_poly.type
_entity_poly.pdbx_seq_one_letter_code
_entity_poly.pdbx_strand_id
1 'polypeptide(L)'
;MNRLLIDGTPISRHKDGLSQYILNVVARLDVSAYQCTLLVRPKECPAEYIDVFEHKGITVEQVPIAPIGPKRDIQFARYLRTHAPFDIAFIPSNQFPVALNIPAVYTVHDLIYEHFPEQLGRMSSLKRWYLHFVVGVGLR
;
A
#
# COMPACT_ATOMS: atom_id res chain seq x y z
N MET A 1 15.39 -5.28 16.22
CA MET A 1 14.23 -4.40 15.95
C MET A 1 13.54 -4.94 14.70
N ASN A 2 12.25 -5.19 14.77
CA ASN A 2 11.51 -5.74 13.63
C ASN A 2 11.39 -4.71 12.49
N ARG A 3 11.43 -5.17 11.25
CA ARG A 3 11.40 -4.33 10.05
C ARG A 3 9.98 -4.29 9.48
N LEU A 4 9.38 -3.11 9.53
CA LEU A 4 8.02 -2.87 9.05
C LEU A 4 8.07 -2.22 7.65
N LEU A 5 7.49 -2.89 6.67
CA LEU A 5 7.21 -2.32 5.35
C LEU A 5 5.84 -1.66 5.35
N ILE A 6 5.75 -0.42 4.89
CA ILE A 6 4.49 0.32 4.77
C ILE A 6 4.25 0.63 3.29
N ASP A 7 3.12 0.18 2.77
CA ASP A 7 2.74 0.46 1.38
C ASP A 7 2.04 1.82 1.26
N GLY A 8 2.78 2.85 0.97
CA GLY A 8 2.29 4.19 0.64
C GLY A 8 2.11 4.45 -0.86
N THR A 9 2.26 3.41 -1.72
CA THR A 9 2.12 3.60 -3.18
C THR A 9 0.73 4.09 -3.63
N PRO A 10 -0.38 3.89 -2.88
CA PRO A 10 -1.66 4.49 -3.22
C PRO A 10 -1.75 6.00 -2.95
N ILE A 11 -0.82 6.59 -2.19
CA ILE A 11 -0.83 8.04 -1.93
C ILE A 11 -0.80 8.80 -3.25
N SER A 12 -1.68 9.79 -3.38
CA SER A 12 -1.75 10.68 -4.52
C SER A 12 -1.65 12.15 -4.10
N ARG A 13 -1.16 13.00 -5.01
CA ARG A 13 -1.08 14.46 -4.81
C ARG A 13 -2.43 15.12 -4.54
N HIS A 14 -3.51 14.52 -5.04
CA HIS A 14 -4.87 15.05 -4.88
C HIS A 14 -5.41 14.90 -3.47
N LYS A 15 -4.65 14.23 -2.56
CA LYS A 15 -5.02 14.05 -1.15
C LYS A 15 -6.45 13.51 -0.99
N ASP A 16 -6.81 12.53 -1.82
CA ASP A 16 -8.08 11.81 -1.69
C ASP A 16 -8.23 11.13 -0.31
N GLY A 17 -9.39 10.57 -0.02
CA GLY A 17 -9.68 9.97 1.28
C GLY A 17 -8.68 8.86 1.66
N LEU A 18 -8.27 8.04 0.70
CA LEU A 18 -7.27 6.99 0.92
C LEU A 18 -5.90 7.57 1.26
N SER A 19 -5.45 8.57 0.50
CA SER A 19 -4.21 9.29 0.77
C SER A 19 -4.21 9.91 2.17
N GLN A 20 -5.29 10.59 2.54
CA GLN A 20 -5.45 11.19 3.88
C GLN A 20 -5.40 10.12 4.98
N TYR A 21 -6.06 8.98 4.78
CA TYR A 21 -5.99 7.87 5.72
C TYR A 21 -4.55 7.41 5.93
N ILE A 22 -3.84 7.08 4.84
CA ILE A 22 -2.46 6.58 4.90
C ILE A 22 -1.55 7.59 5.59
N LEU A 23 -1.56 8.84 5.14
CA LEU A 23 -0.72 9.91 5.68
C LEU A 23 -0.97 10.10 7.18
N ASN A 24 -2.23 10.12 7.62
CA ASN A 24 -2.57 10.30 9.03
C ASN A 24 -2.22 9.10 9.90
N VAL A 25 -2.38 7.87 9.42
CA VAL A 25 -1.99 6.66 10.18
C VAL A 25 -0.47 6.62 10.33
N VAL A 26 0.28 6.82 9.24
CA VAL A 26 1.75 6.79 9.28
C VAL A 26 2.31 7.90 10.18
N ALA A 27 1.72 9.10 10.12
CA ALA A 27 2.14 10.20 11.00
C ALA A 27 1.93 9.90 12.49
N ARG A 28 1.00 9.03 12.84
CA ARG A 28 0.69 8.66 14.25
C ARG A 28 1.28 7.32 14.68
N LEU A 29 1.88 6.56 13.74
CA LEU A 29 2.46 5.26 14.05
C LEU A 29 3.57 5.40 15.10
N ASP A 30 3.55 4.56 16.12
CA ASP A 30 4.67 4.43 17.03
C ASP A 30 5.80 3.64 16.35
N VAL A 31 6.88 4.32 16.04
CA VAL A 31 8.05 3.74 15.37
C VAL A 31 9.13 3.25 16.31
N SER A 32 8.92 3.36 17.63
CA SER A 32 9.93 2.98 18.62
C SER A 32 10.26 1.47 18.61
N ALA A 33 9.29 0.65 18.22
CA ALA A 33 9.41 -0.81 18.17
C ALA A 33 9.86 -1.36 16.80
N TYR A 34 9.88 -0.52 15.75
CA TYR A 34 10.07 -0.96 14.37
C TYR A 34 11.07 -0.09 13.61
N GLN A 35 11.85 -0.72 12.76
CA GLN A 35 12.54 -0.04 11.67
C GLN A 35 11.57 0.08 10.49
N CYS A 36 11.01 1.27 10.27
CA CYS A 36 9.96 1.48 9.30
C CYS A 36 10.50 1.93 7.94
N THR A 37 10.01 1.31 6.86
CA THR A 37 10.23 1.75 5.48
C THR A 37 8.88 2.01 4.82
N LEU A 38 8.65 3.24 4.38
CA LEU A 38 7.46 3.67 3.66
C LEU A 38 7.76 3.76 2.16
N LEU A 39 7.06 2.99 1.36
CA LEU A 39 7.14 3.07 -0.10
C LEU A 39 6.18 4.12 -0.62
N VAL A 40 6.67 5.04 -1.45
CA VAL A 40 5.84 6.05 -2.11
C VAL A 40 6.15 6.11 -3.60
N ARG A 41 5.19 6.53 -4.41
CA ARG A 41 5.46 6.79 -5.84
C ARG A 41 6.17 8.13 -6.02
N PRO A 42 7.12 8.22 -6.97
CA PRO A 42 7.81 9.47 -7.25
C PRO A 42 6.82 10.61 -7.52
N LYS A 43 7.02 11.75 -6.87
CA LYS A 43 6.22 12.99 -7.01
C LYS A 43 4.75 12.87 -6.55
N GLU A 44 4.31 11.76 -6.01
CA GLU A 44 2.93 11.60 -5.56
C GLU A 44 2.75 11.88 -4.06
N CYS A 45 3.74 11.58 -3.23
CA CYS A 45 3.72 11.98 -1.83
C CYS A 45 4.12 13.47 -1.72
N PRO A 46 3.32 14.30 -1.05
CA PRO A 46 3.68 15.69 -0.82
C PRO A 46 4.97 15.81 0.01
N ALA A 47 5.86 16.75 -0.37
CA ALA A 47 7.18 16.90 0.25
C ALA A 47 7.09 17.16 1.76
N GLU A 48 6.12 17.96 2.20
CA GLU A 48 5.89 18.25 3.61
C GLU A 48 5.67 17.00 4.47
N TYR A 49 5.10 15.93 3.90
CA TYR A 49 4.90 14.66 4.60
C TYR A 49 6.18 13.80 4.60
N ILE A 50 6.95 13.84 3.51
CA ILE A 50 8.24 13.14 3.45
C ILE A 50 9.12 13.62 4.59
N ASP A 51 9.28 14.96 4.72
CA ASP A 51 10.08 15.57 5.78
C ASP A 51 9.59 15.15 7.18
N VAL A 52 8.27 15.15 7.41
CA VAL A 52 7.69 14.71 8.70
C VAL A 52 8.01 13.25 9.00
N PHE A 53 7.92 12.36 8.00
CA PHE A 53 8.18 10.94 8.19
C PHE A 53 9.66 10.66 8.44
N GLU A 54 10.55 11.31 7.71
CA GLU A 54 12.00 11.16 7.90
C GLU A 54 12.45 11.68 9.26
N HIS A 55 11.94 12.84 9.70
CA HIS A 55 12.20 13.35 11.06
C HIS A 55 11.68 12.42 12.16
N LYS A 56 10.63 11.65 11.86
CA LYS A 56 10.09 10.63 12.77
C LYS A 56 10.93 9.34 12.80
N GLY A 57 11.90 9.19 11.91
CA GLY A 57 12.74 7.99 11.79
C GLY A 57 12.18 6.93 10.84
N ILE A 58 11.24 7.29 9.97
CA ILE A 58 10.73 6.43 8.90
C ILE A 58 11.59 6.64 7.65
N THR A 59 12.17 5.58 7.12
CA THR A 59 12.85 5.64 5.82
C THR A 59 11.80 5.75 4.71
N VAL A 60 11.84 6.82 3.91
CA VAL A 60 10.93 7.00 2.78
C VAL A 60 11.63 6.60 1.49
N GLU A 61 11.11 5.60 0.80
CA GLU A 61 11.66 5.13 -0.47
C GLU A 61 10.72 5.46 -1.64
N GLN A 62 11.23 6.16 -2.63
CA GLN A 62 10.50 6.43 -3.87
C GLN A 62 10.66 5.27 -4.84
N VAL A 63 9.56 4.57 -5.14
CA VAL A 63 9.55 3.37 -5.96
C VAL A 63 8.59 3.49 -7.15
N PRO A 64 8.95 3.04 -8.34
CA PRO A 64 8.10 3.13 -9.53
C PRO A 64 7.08 1.98 -9.56
N ILE A 65 6.44 1.70 -8.43
CA ILE A 65 5.41 0.67 -8.30
C ILE A 65 4.05 1.25 -8.68
N ALA A 66 3.37 0.58 -9.60
CA ALA A 66 2.02 0.98 -10.01
C ALA A 66 1.05 0.92 -8.81
N PRO A 67 0.06 1.83 -8.71
CA PRO A 67 -0.85 1.85 -7.57
C PRO A 67 -1.85 0.69 -7.57
N ILE A 68 -2.11 0.08 -8.73
CA ILE A 68 -3.12 -0.98 -8.91
C ILE A 68 -2.75 -1.90 -10.08
N GLY A 69 -3.21 -3.14 -10.02
CA GLY A 69 -3.21 -4.12 -11.11
C GLY A 69 -2.02 -5.08 -11.11
N PRO A 70 -2.00 -6.07 -12.04
CA PRO A 70 -0.99 -7.13 -12.07
C PRO A 70 0.46 -6.63 -12.19
N LYS A 71 0.65 -5.48 -12.88
CA LYS A 71 1.96 -4.84 -12.96
C LYS A 71 2.49 -4.46 -11.57
N ARG A 72 1.61 -4.01 -10.68
CA ARG A 72 1.95 -3.71 -9.29
C ARG A 72 2.48 -4.94 -8.57
N ASP A 73 1.83 -6.09 -8.72
CA ASP A 73 2.24 -7.33 -8.05
C ASP A 73 3.64 -7.76 -8.48
N ILE A 74 3.94 -7.69 -9.77
CA ILE A 74 5.27 -8.01 -10.31
C ILE A 74 6.33 -7.05 -9.76
N GLN A 75 6.03 -5.75 -9.74
CA GLN A 75 6.96 -4.72 -9.26
C GLN A 75 7.18 -4.84 -7.75
N PHE A 76 6.12 -5.14 -6.99
CA PHE A 76 6.20 -5.34 -5.54
C PHE A 76 7.01 -6.60 -5.19
N ALA A 77 6.74 -7.72 -5.88
CA ALA A 77 7.52 -8.95 -5.73
C ALA A 77 9.01 -8.73 -6.04
N ARG A 78 9.30 -7.97 -7.09
CA ARG A 78 10.70 -7.63 -7.44
C ARG A 78 11.35 -6.80 -6.35
N TYR A 79 10.64 -5.80 -5.82
CA TYR A 79 11.13 -4.97 -4.72
C TYR A 79 11.49 -5.83 -3.50
N LEU A 80 10.58 -6.69 -3.05
CA LEU A 80 10.82 -7.58 -1.90
C LEU A 80 12.02 -8.53 -2.08
N ARG A 81 12.27 -8.97 -3.31
CA ARG A 81 13.41 -9.86 -3.61
C ARG A 81 14.76 -9.17 -3.59
N THR A 82 14.79 -7.87 -3.84
CA THR A 82 16.04 -7.08 -3.98
C THR A 82 16.38 -6.27 -2.75
N HIS A 83 15.42 -6.11 -1.83
CA HIS A 83 15.61 -5.36 -0.59
C HIS A 83 15.68 -6.31 0.60
N ALA A 84 16.29 -5.84 1.67
CA ALA A 84 16.50 -6.66 2.86
C ALA A 84 15.18 -7.18 3.44
N PRO A 85 15.17 -8.34 4.11
CA PRO A 85 13.95 -8.97 4.58
C PRO A 85 13.17 -8.04 5.51
N PHE A 86 11.86 -7.99 5.30
CA PHE A 86 10.92 -7.37 6.21
C PHE A 86 10.23 -8.45 7.04
N ASP A 87 9.91 -8.14 8.30
CA ASP A 87 9.26 -9.09 9.22
C ASP A 87 7.74 -8.99 9.14
N ILE A 88 7.23 -7.79 8.81
CA ILE A 88 5.79 -7.51 8.70
C ILE A 88 5.53 -6.41 7.67
N ALA A 89 4.37 -6.43 7.04
CA ALA A 89 3.90 -5.37 6.16
C ALA A 89 2.60 -4.72 6.67
N PHE A 90 2.46 -3.42 6.45
CA PHE A 90 1.21 -2.70 6.58
C PHE A 90 0.73 -2.27 5.19
N ILE A 91 -0.43 -2.78 4.77
CA ILE A 91 -1.05 -2.54 3.47
C ILE A 91 -2.36 -1.77 3.70
N PRO A 92 -2.29 -0.44 3.76
CA PRO A 92 -3.43 0.42 4.09
C PRO A 92 -4.38 0.68 2.92
N SER A 93 -4.61 -0.31 2.06
CA SER A 93 -5.48 -0.18 0.89
C SER A 93 -6.08 -1.50 0.48
N ASN A 94 -7.16 -1.48 -0.31
CA ASN A 94 -7.78 -2.68 -0.88
C ASN A 94 -6.89 -3.39 -1.92
N GLN A 95 -5.68 -2.92 -2.16
CA GLN A 95 -4.75 -3.44 -3.17
C GLN A 95 -3.67 -4.32 -2.52
N PHE A 96 -4.08 -5.47 -1.97
CA PHE A 96 -3.15 -6.42 -1.38
C PHE A 96 -2.17 -6.98 -2.44
N PRO A 97 -0.84 -6.92 -2.21
CA PRO A 97 0.13 -7.50 -3.13
C PRO A 97 0.10 -9.03 -3.06
N VAL A 98 -0.35 -9.68 -4.12
CA VAL A 98 -0.52 -11.15 -4.16
C VAL A 98 0.79 -11.91 -3.89
N ALA A 99 1.92 -11.31 -4.24
CA ALA A 99 3.25 -11.89 -4.03
C ALA A 99 3.85 -11.62 -2.64
N LEU A 100 3.09 -11.03 -1.72
CA LEU A 100 3.55 -10.79 -0.36
C LEU A 100 3.62 -12.13 0.40
N ASN A 101 4.81 -12.46 0.87
CA ASN A 101 5.11 -13.73 1.56
C ASN A 101 5.52 -13.53 3.04
N ILE A 102 5.19 -12.38 3.61
CA ILE A 102 5.41 -12.04 5.01
C ILE A 102 4.07 -11.71 5.67
N PRO A 103 3.96 -11.82 7.01
CA PRO A 103 2.77 -11.38 7.73
C PRO A 103 2.40 -9.95 7.39
N ALA A 104 1.11 -9.66 7.26
CA ALA A 104 0.65 -8.33 6.92
C ALA A 104 -0.59 -7.91 7.71
N VAL A 105 -0.65 -6.62 8.02
CA VAL A 105 -1.88 -5.93 8.44
C VAL A 105 -2.47 -5.29 7.19
N TYR A 106 -3.68 -5.67 6.84
CA TYR A 106 -4.38 -5.24 5.64
C TYR A 106 -5.63 -4.45 5.98
N THR A 107 -5.83 -3.30 5.33
CA THR A 107 -7.03 -2.48 5.53
C THR A 107 -7.99 -2.62 4.36
N VAL A 108 -9.20 -3.09 4.64
CA VAL A 108 -10.32 -3.07 3.70
C VAL A 108 -11.13 -1.81 3.95
N HIS A 109 -11.13 -0.87 3.00
CA HIS A 109 -11.85 0.41 3.12
C HIS A 109 -13.32 0.28 2.77
N ASP A 110 -13.61 -0.46 1.72
CA ASP A 110 -14.97 -0.71 1.25
C ASP A 110 -15.05 -2.01 0.44
N LEU A 111 -16.26 -2.47 0.20
CA LEU A 111 -16.59 -3.62 -0.63
C LEU A 111 -17.58 -3.22 -1.75
N ILE A 112 -17.50 -1.96 -2.23
CA ILE A 112 -18.40 -1.43 -3.25
C ILE A 112 -18.40 -2.31 -4.51
N TYR A 113 -17.23 -2.77 -4.96
CA TYR A 113 -17.11 -3.63 -6.13
C TYR A 113 -17.71 -5.03 -5.93
N GLU A 114 -17.93 -5.45 -4.67
CA GLU A 114 -18.61 -6.72 -4.35
C GLU A 114 -20.11 -6.57 -4.31
N HIS A 115 -20.60 -5.55 -3.59
CA HIS A 115 -22.02 -5.37 -3.31
C HIS A 115 -22.75 -4.49 -4.33
N PHE A 116 -22.03 -3.58 -5.00
CA PHE A 116 -22.60 -2.60 -5.93
C PHE A 116 -21.80 -2.52 -7.23
N PRO A 117 -21.68 -3.64 -7.97
CA PRO A 117 -20.86 -3.68 -9.18
C PRO A 117 -21.33 -2.70 -10.27
N GLU A 118 -22.59 -2.30 -10.25
CA GLU A 118 -23.18 -1.31 -11.16
C GLU A 118 -22.62 0.11 -10.96
N GLN A 119 -22.16 0.45 -9.75
CA GLN A 119 -21.56 1.75 -9.45
C GLN A 119 -20.14 1.92 -10.00
N LEU A 120 -19.51 0.83 -10.39
CA LEU A 120 -18.16 0.84 -10.96
C LEU A 120 -18.12 1.17 -12.45
N GLY A 121 -19.27 1.52 -13.04
CA GLY A 121 -19.37 1.87 -14.45
C GLY A 121 -18.94 0.72 -15.37
N ARG A 122 -18.33 1.07 -16.53
CA ARG A 122 -17.89 0.08 -17.53
C ARG A 122 -16.57 -0.61 -17.17
N MET A 123 -16.43 -1.05 -15.94
CA MET A 123 -15.24 -1.83 -15.57
C MET A 123 -15.30 -3.21 -16.25
N SER A 124 -14.21 -3.62 -16.91
CA SER A 124 -14.17 -4.93 -17.58
C SER A 124 -14.34 -6.06 -16.56
N SER A 125 -14.99 -7.16 -16.98
CA SER A 125 -15.16 -8.36 -16.15
C SER A 125 -13.83 -8.92 -15.64
N LEU A 126 -12.76 -8.81 -16.42
CA LEU A 126 -11.41 -9.21 -16.04
C LEU A 126 -10.87 -8.37 -14.86
N LYS A 127 -11.08 -7.06 -14.89
CA LYS A 127 -10.65 -6.17 -13.82
C LYS A 127 -11.42 -6.45 -12.52
N ARG A 128 -12.72 -6.73 -12.61
CA ARG A 128 -13.56 -7.10 -11.48
C ARG A 128 -13.12 -8.43 -10.87
N TRP A 129 -12.90 -9.46 -11.72
CA TRP A 129 -12.36 -10.74 -11.28
C TRP A 129 -11.02 -10.58 -10.56
N TYR A 130 -10.10 -9.77 -11.09
CA TYR A 130 -8.82 -9.49 -10.46
C TYR A 130 -8.97 -8.85 -9.08
N LEU A 131 -9.87 -7.88 -8.90
CA LEU A 131 -10.13 -7.26 -7.61
C LEU A 131 -10.68 -8.25 -6.57
N HIS A 132 -11.64 -9.09 -6.95
CA HIS A 132 -12.14 -10.19 -6.11
C HIS A 132 -11.01 -11.13 -5.68
N PHE A 133 -10.15 -11.50 -6.62
CA PHE A 133 -9.02 -12.38 -6.36
C PHE A 133 -8.04 -11.74 -5.35
N VAL A 134 -7.66 -10.49 -5.54
CA VAL A 134 -6.72 -9.77 -4.68
C VAL A 134 -7.25 -9.65 -3.25
N VAL A 135 -8.51 -9.28 -3.09
CA VAL A 135 -9.14 -9.19 -1.76
C VAL A 135 -9.27 -10.57 -1.11
N GLY A 136 -9.66 -11.59 -1.88
CA GLY A 136 -9.73 -12.96 -1.39
C GLY A 136 -8.39 -13.53 -0.94
N VAL A 137 -7.28 -13.10 -1.54
CA VAL A 137 -5.92 -13.46 -1.09
C VAL A 137 -5.55 -12.70 0.18
N GLY A 138 -5.87 -11.41 0.27
CA GLY A 138 -5.55 -10.58 1.44
C GLY A 138 -6.33 -10.96 2.71
N LEU A 139 -7.45 -11.66 2.58
CA LEU A 139 -8.30 -12.08 3.70
C LEU A 139 -7.98 -13.51 4.22
N ARG A 140 -6.98 -14.19 3.67
CA ARG A 140 -6.52 -15.52 4.10
C ARG A 140 -5.27 -15.44 4.97
#